data_cc53a7ca22c22a8188de3c720d1c5b1e
#
_entry.id   cc53a7ca22c22a8188de3c720d1c5b1e
#
_cell.length_a   1.000
_cell.length_b   1.000
_cell.length_c   1.000
_cell.angle_alpha   90.00
_cell.angle_beta   90.00
_cell.angle_gamma   90.00
#
_symmetry.space_group_name_H-M   'P 1'
#
loop_
_entity.id
_entity.type
_entity.pdbx_description
1 polymer ?
#
loop_
_entity_poly.entity_id
_entity_poly.type
_entity_poly.pdbx_seq_one_letter_code
_entity_poly.pdbx_strand_id
1 'polypeptide(L)'
;MKTIDIGPDGMAEHIVRRAGWHPKQGNYTELGIPTEAYEMLTAKTLYTLLAPGNAAGSHQFTSAKGPDGLSISIAECPPGDGPMLHAHMETHEIFFCLEGRFELRWGDAGEHSDVLDRFDMVDVPLGVTRAFRNIGDDTALLLVIILGGNQNDIGYARSVGDEVAAKYGADVRDAIEAHTSMKFNVGAE
;
A
#
# COMPACT_ATOMS: atom_id res chain seq x y z
N MET A 1 -27.27 -27.46 2.50
CA MET A 1 -25.94 -26.84 2.23
C MET A 1 -24.90 -27.94 2.25
N LYS A 2 -23.98 -27.99 1.27
CA LYS A 2 -22.85 -28.94 1.27
C LYS A 2 -21.64 -28.23 1.86
N THR A 3 -21.05 -28.79 2.89
CA THR A 3 -19.81 -28.30 3.51
C THR A 3 -18.58 -28.99 2.90
N ILE A 4 -17.42 -28.39 3.09
CA ILE A 4 -16.11 -29.00 2.77
C ILE A 4 -15.50 -29.41 4.10
N ASP A 5 -15.07 -30.66 4.19
CA ASP A 5 -14.28 -31.17 5.32
C ASP A 5 -12.79 -31.01 4.96
N ILE A 6 -12.04 -30.27 5.78
CA ILE A 6 -10.63 -29.98 5.58
C ILE A 6 -9.86 -30.38 6.84
N GLY A 7 -8.84 -31.22 6.67
CA GLY A 7 -7.97 -31.63 7.78
C GLY A 7 -7.04 -30.52 8.29
N PRO A 8 -6.33 -30.77 9.43
CA PRO A 8 -5.44 -29.77 10.02
C PRO A 8 -4.36 -29.24 9.07
N ASP A 9 -3.75 -30.09 8.26
CA ASP A 9 -2.72 -29.71 7.30
C ASP A 9 -3.28 -28.80 6.21
N GLY A 10 -4.45 -29.12 5.67
CA GLY A 10 -5.13 -28.27 4.70
C GLY A 10 -5.54 -26.92 5.32
N MET A 11 -6.04 -26.90 6.56
CA MET A 11 -6.38 -25.65 7.23
C MET A 11 -5.13 -24.81 7.53
N ALA A 12 -3.98 -25.43 7.79
CA ALA A 12 -2.72 -24.72 8.05
C ALA A 12 -2.29 -23.82 6.88
N GLU A 13 -2.61 -24.17 5.63
CA GLU A 13 -2.35 -23.35 4.43
C GLU A 13 -3.14 -22.04 4.40
N HIS A 14 -4.22 -21.96 5.18
CA HIS A 14 -5.07 -20.78 5.33
C HIS A 14 -4.75 -19.95 6.58
N ILE A 15 -3.77 -20.36 7.39
CA ILE A 15 -3.38 -19.65 8.61
C ILE A 15 -2.12 -18.85 8.37
N VAL A 16 -2.24 -17.53 8.38
CA VAL A 16 -1.10 -16.61 8.28
C VAL A 16 -0.59 -16.30 9.68
N ARG A 17 0.68 -16.66 9.94
CA ARG A 17 1.32 -16.44 11.24
C ARG A 17 2.34 -15.32 11.18
N ARG A 18 2.39 -14.48 12.22
CA ARG A 18 3.35 -13.36 12.31
C ARG A 18 4.81 -13.80 12.07
N ALA A 19 5.20 -14.95 12.56
CA ALA A 19 6.55 -15.49 12.37
C ALA A 19 6.91 -15.79 10.90
N GLY A 20 5.92 -15.89 10.02
CA GLY A 20 6.09 -16.11 8.58
C GLY A 20 5.90 -14.87 7.74
N TRP A 21 5.81 -13.68 8.33
CA TRP A 21 5.69 -12.46 7.54
C TRP A 21 7.03 -12.08 6.91
N HIS A 22 6.98 -11.76 5.63
CA HIS A 22 8.13 -11.27 4.88
C HIS A 22 7.83 -9.85 4.39
N PRO A 23 8.70 -8.87 4.67
CA PRO A 23 8.50 -7.52 4.17
C PRO A 23 8.56 -7.52 2.63
N LYS A 24 7.64 -6.78 2.01
CA LYS A 24 7.75 -6.46 0.59
C LYS A 24 8.94 -5.54 0.41
N GLN A 25 9.94 -5.99 -0.31
CA GLN A 25 11.12 -5.18 -0.65
C GLN A 25 11.07 -4.86 -2.14
N GLY A 26 10.94 -3.57 -2.46
CA GLY A 26 11.17 -3.08 -3.80
C GLY A 26 12.65 -2.71 -3.93
N ASN A 27 13.44 -3.53 -4.60
CA ASN A 27 14.80 -3.17 -4.97
C ASN A 27 14.84 -2.87 -6.47
N TYR A 28 14.87 -1.60 -6.81
CA TYR A 28 14.90 -1.10 -8.18
C TYR A 28 16.18 -0.30 -8.48
N THR A 29 17.21 -0.41 -7.64
CA THR A 29 18.45 0.37 -7.79
C THR A 29 19.18 0.08 -9.09
N GLU A 30 19.14 -1.16 -9.58
CA GLU A 30 19.71 -1.54 -10.89
C GLU A 30 18.94 -0.92 -12.07
N LEU A 31 17.72 -0.45 -11.85
CA LEU A 31 16.89 0.25 -12.83
C LEU A 31 16.97 1.78 -12.69
N GLY A 32 17.93 2.28 -11.90
CA GLY A 32 18.14 3.70 -11.69
C GLY A 32 17.21 4.36 -10.67
N ILE A 33 16.48 3.57 -9.88
CA ILE A 33 15.57 4.08 -8.84
C ILE A 33 16.23 3.89 -7.46
N PRO A 34 16.67 4.95 -6.79
CA PRO A 34 17.18 4.88 -5.42
C PRO A 34 16.12 4.33 -4.46
N THR A 35 16.55 3.56 -3.45
CA THR A 35 15.65 2.98 -2.45
C THR A 35 14.82 4.06 -1.77
N GLU A 36 15.42 5.19 -1.42
CA GLU A 36 14.75 6.30 -0.75
C GLU A 36 13.68 6.99 -1.63
N ALA A 37 13.88 6.99 -2.96
CA ALA A 37 12.88 7.49 -3.89
C ALA A 37 11.65 6.56 -3.96
N TYR A 38 11.88 5.25 -3.92
CA TYR A 38 10.79 4.27 -3.87
C TYR A 38 10.06 4.30 -2.51
N GLU A 39 10.80 4.34 -1.40
CA GLU A 39 10.25 4.42 -0.04
C GLU A 39 9.43 5.69 0.20
N MET A 40 9.71 6.78 -0.50
CA MET A 40 8.90 8.01 -0.45
C MET A 40 7.47 7.77 -0.97
N LEU A 41 7.29 6.84 -1.89
CA LEU A 41 6.00 6.56 -2.53
C LEU A 41 5.18 5.50 -1.79
N THR A 42 5.80 4.69 -0.96
CA THR A 42 5.14 3.57 -0.27
C THR A 42 5.34 3.67 1.24
N ALA A 43 4.56 2.93 2.02
CA ALA A 43 4.95 2.65 3.39
C ALA A 43 6.28 1.88 3.38
N LYS A 44 7.18 2.24 4.29
CA LYS A 44 8.57 1.73 4.33
C LYS A 44 8.62 0.21 4.48
N THR A 45 7.72 -0.34 5.29
CA THR A 45 7.59 -1.78 5.49
C THR A 45 6.15 -2.22 5.29
N LEU A 46 5.93 -3.08 4.30
CA LEU A 46 4.62 -3.65 3.99
C LEU A 46 4.71 -5.18 4.01
N TYR A 47 3.87 -5.81 4.81
CA TYR A 47 3.73 -7.27 4.87
C TYR A 47 2.43 -7.66 4.17
N THR A 48 2.51 -8.30 3.00
CA THR A 48 1.31 -8.83 2.34
C THR A 48 0.94 -10.17 2.95
N LEU A 49 -0.14 -10.19 3.72
CA LEU A 49 -0.63 -11.38 4.41
C LEU A 49 -1.42 -12.28 3.48
N LEU A 50 -2.24 -11.68 2.62
CA LEU A 50 -3.08 -12.36 1.66
C LEU A 50 -3.07 -11.57 0.36
N ALA A 51 -2.90 -12.27 -0.76
CA ALA A 51 -3.01 -11.70 -2.09
C ALA A 51 -3.96 -12.53 -2.97
N PRO A 52 -4.53 -11.94 -4.04
CA PRO A 52 -5.34 -12.69 -4.99
C PRO A 52 -4.61 -13.93 -5.50
N GLY A 53 -5.33 -15.03 -5.67
CA GLY A 53 -4.74 -16.30 -6.15
C GLY A 53 -4.10 -16.19 -7.54
N ASN A 54 -4.56 -15.23 -8.34
CA ASN A 54 -4.05 -14.90 -9.68
C ASN A 54 -3.04 -13.73 -9.68
N ALA A 55 -2.61 -13.21 -8.52
CA ALA A 55 -1.68 -12.10 -8.43
C ALA A 55 -0.31 -12.46 -9.01
N ALA A 56 0.28 -11.50 -9.73
CA ALA A 56 1.61 -11.59 -10.31
C ALA A 56 2.53 -10.50 -9.73
N GLY A 57 3.83 -10.65 -9.93
CA GLY A 57 4.80 -9.62 -9.58
C GLY A 57 5.05 -9.48 -8.08
N SER A 58 4.84 -8.29 -7.52
CA SER A 58 5.18 -7.95 -6.13
C SER A 58 4.46 -8.77 -5.05
N HIS A 59 3.45 -9.55 -5.42
CA HIS A 59 2.70 -10.43 -4.51
C HIS A 59 3.34 -11.82 -4.34
N GLN A 60 4.50 -12.07 -4.91
CA GLN A 60 5.21 -13.36 -4.77
C GLN A 60 5.65 -13.70 -3.32
N PHE A 61 5.72 -12.71 -2.43
CA PHE A 61 6.06 -12.87 -1.01
C PHE A 61 4.84 -12.94 -0.09
N THR A 62 3.69 -13.29 -0.65
CA THR A 62 2.44 -13.39 0.10
C THR A 62 2.43 -14.61 1.01
N SER A 63 1.94 -14.45 2.25
CA SER A 63 1.83 -15.54 3.22
C SER A 63 0.71 -16.53 2.88
N ALA A 64 -0.38 -16.07 2.26
CA ALA A 64 -1.49 -16.90 1.81
C ALA A 64 -2.11 -16.39 0.51
N LYS A 65 -2.69 -17.30 -0.27
CA LYS A 65 -3.49 -16.99 -1.46
C LYS A 65 -4.96 -16.88 -1.09
N GLY A 66 -5.56 -15.74 -1.45
CA GLY A 66 -6.96 -15.42 -1.20
C GLY A 66 -7.82 -15.49 -2.46
N PRO A 67 -9.10 -15.10 -2.35
CA PRO A 67 -9.98 -14.95 -3.50
C PRO A 67 -9.46 -13.86 -4.44
N ASP A 68 -9.89 -13.93 -5.69
CA ASP A 68 -9.54 -12.91 -6.68
C ASP A 68 -10.02 -11.53 -6.23
N GLY A 69 -9.20 -10.52 -6.49
CA GLY A 69 -9.50 -9.13 -6.18
C GLY A 69 -9.37 -8.73 -4.70
N LEU A 70 -8.93 -9.62 -3.80
CA LEU A 70 -8.72 -9.27 -2.40
C LEU A 70 -7.25 -9.37 -2.03
N SER A 71 -6.69 -8.25 -1.51
CA SER A 71 -5.42 -8.30 -0.78
C SER A 71 -5.56 -7.71 0.63
N ILE A 72 -4.77 -8.25 1.55
CA ILE A 72 -4.70 -7.80 2.93
C ILE A 72 -3.22 -7.66 3.29
N SER A 73 -2.85 -6.48 3.74
CA SER A 73 -1.47 -6.15 4.12
C SER A 73 -1.43 -5.44 5.47
N ILE A 74 -0.27 -5.48 6.11
CA ILE A 74 0.05 -4.64 7.26
C ILE A 74 1.15 -3.67 6.83
N ALA A 75 0.89 -2.38 6.95
CA ALA A 75 1.91 -1.34 6.90
C ALA A 75 2.47 -1.13 8.31
N GLU A 76 3.78 -1.32 8.46
CA GLU A 76 4.53 -1.05 9.69
C GLU A 76 5.32 0.23 9.44
N CYS A 77 4.85 1.31 10.06
CA CYS A 77 5.31 2.67 9.80
C CYS A 77 6.05 3.25 11.00
N PRO A 78 7.36 3.49 10.92
CA PRO A 78 8.06 4.34 11.87
C PRO A 78 7.44 5.74 11.96
N PRO A 79 7.77 6.55 12.98
CA PRO A 79 7.31 7.93 13.05
C PRO A 79 7.55 8.72 11.77
N GLY A 80 6.52 9.39 11.27
CA GLY A 80 6.55 10.18 10.04
C GLY A 80 6.46 9.40 8.73
N ASP A 81 6.43 8.05 8.77
CA ASP A 81 6.34 7.20 7.58
C ASP A 81 4.89 7.03 7.08
N GLY A 82 4.77 6.82 5.78
CA GLY A 82 3.53 6.56 5.06
C GLY A 82 3.64 6.97 3.58
N PRO A 83 2.77 6.46 2.71
CA PRO A 83 2.80 6.77 1.28
C PRO A 83 2.42 8.22 1.00
N MET A 84 2.93 8.76 -0.10
CA MET A 84 2.53 10.07 -0.63
C MET A 84 1.12 10.02 -1.23
N LEU A 85 0.58 11.19 -1.57
CA LEU A 85 -0.77 11.35 -2.16
C LEU A 85 -0.94 10.52 -3.43
N HIS A 86 -1.89 9.59 -3.40
CA HIS A 86 -2.19 8.68 -4.51
C HIS A 86 -3.68 8.34 -4.53
N ALA A 87 -4.16 7.82 -5.65
CA ALA A 87 -5.52 7.34 -5.81
C ALA A 87 -5.54 5.93 -6.43
N HIS A 88 -6.61 5.21 -6.15
CA HIS A 88 -6.98 3.98 -6.84
C HIS A 88 -8.29 4.23 -7.61
N MET A 89 -8.30 3.90 -8.89
CA MET A 89 -9.43 4.16 -9.78
C MET A 89 -10.33 2.94 -9.96
N GLU A 90 -9.81 1.74 -9.67
CA GLU A 90 -10.48 0.46 -9.91
C GLU A 90 -10.62 -0.39 -8.66
N THR A 91 -9.87 -0.06 -7.58
CA THR A 91 -9.87 -0.80 -6.33
C THR A 91 -10.28 0.06 -5.15
N HIS A 92 -11.13 -0.48 -4.28
CA HIS A 92 -11.42 0.11 -2.96
C HIS A 92 -10.27 -0.16 -2.02
N GLU A 93 -9.93 0.82 -1.21
CA GLU A 93 -8.93 0.67 -0.17
C GLU A 93 -9.51 1.03 1.19
N ILE A 94 -9.30 0.14 2.16
CA ILE A 94 -9.78 0.31 3.53
C ILE A 94 -8.57 0.32 4.44
N PHE A 95 -8.50 1.30 5.32
CA PHE A 95 -7.50 1.38 6.39
C PHE A 95 -8.15 1.12 7.74
N PHE A 96 -7.49 0.30 8.56
CA PHE A 96 -7.87 0.06 9.93
C PHE A 96 -6.63 0.24 10.82
N CYS A 97 -6.64 1.21 11.72
CA CYS A 97 -5.55 1.48 12.63
C CYS A 97 -5.49 0.37 13.71
N LEU A 98 -4.46 -0.48 13.65
CA LEU A 98 -4.25 -1.55 14.64
C LEU A 98 -3.49 -1.06 15.86
N GLU A 99 -2.50 -0.18 15.64
CA GLU A 99 -1.63 0.36 16.69
C GLU A 99 -1.07 1.72 16.30
N GLY A 100 -0.94 2.62 17.26
CA GLY A 100 -0.45 3.98 17.06
C GLY A 100 -1.54 4.95 16.62
N ARG A 101 -1.14 5.96 15.87
CA ARG A 101 -2.00 7.04 15.35
C ARG A 101 -1.57 7.40 13.94
N PHE A 102 -2.53 7.57 13.04
CA PHE A 102 -2.26 7.97 11.66
C PHE A 102 -3.02 9.24 11.31
N GLU A 103 -2.32 10.22 10.73
CA GLU A 103 -2.98 11.27 9.96
C GLU A 103 -3.40 10.68 8.62
N LEU A 104 -4.68 10.74 8.29
CA LEU A 104 -5.20 10.51 6.95
C LEU A 104 -5.35 11.88 6.28
N ARG A 105 -4.79 12.04 5.08
CA ARG A 105 -4.96 13.23 4.24
C ARG A 105 -5.65 12.85 2.94
N TRP A 106 -6.53 13.73 2.44
CA TRP A 106 -7.20 13.52 1.16
C TRP A 106 -7.49 14.85 0.45
N GLY A 107 -7.96 14.75 -0.80
CA GLY A 107 -8.11 15.86 -1.73
C GLY A 107 -6.94 15.94 -2.69
N ASP A 108 -7.10 16.66 -3.81
CA ASP A 108 -6.12 16.67 -4.89
C ASP A 108 -4.75 17.22 -4.48
N ALA A 109 -4.72 18.14 -3.51
CA ALA A 109 -3.51 18.66 -2.90
C ALA A 109 -3.29 18.13 -1.46
N GLY A 110 -4.11 17.18 -1.00
CA GLY A 110 -4.08 16.69 0.38
C GLY A 110 -4.50 17.77 1.39
N GLU A 111 -5.44 18.64 1.02
CA GLU A 111 -5.86 19.82 1.80
C GLU A 111 -6.79 19.48 2.97
N HIS A 112 -7.35 18.29 2.97
CA HIS A 112 -8.19 17.80 4.07
C HIS A 112 -7.41 16.78 4.90
N SER A 113 -7.68 16.71 6.19
CA SER A 113 -7.11 15.69 7.06
C SER A 113 -8.01 15.33 8.23
N ASP A 114 -7.84 14.11 8.71
CA ASP A 114 -8.40 13.62 9.97
C ASP A 114 -7.40 12.63 10.60
N VAL A 115 -7.62 12.25 11.84
CA VAL A 115 -6.75 11.33 12.58
C VAL A 115 -7.48 10.02 12.80
N LEU A 116 -6.81 8.92 12.48
CA LEU A 116 -7.22 7.57 12.84
C LEU A 116 -6.48 7.17 14.11
N ASP A 117 -7.21 7.08 15.20
CA ASP A 117 -6.73 6.48 16.45
C ASP A 117 -6.87 4.94 16.40
N ARG A 118 -6.30 4.27 17.37
CA ARG A 118 -6.36 2.80 17.44
C ARG A 118 -7.81 2.30 17.38
N PHE A 119 -8.07 1.39 16.44
CA PHE A 119 -9.35 0.78 16.09
C PHE A 119 -10.31 1.64 15.26
N ASP A 120 -9.88 2.82 14.84
CA ASP A 120 -10.60 3.56 13.81
C ASP A 120 -10.38 2.95 12.43
N MET A 121 -11.38 3.08 11.58
CA MET A 121 -11.39 2.57 10.22
C MET A 121 -11.88 3.65 9.25
N VAL A 122 -11.31 3.66 8.07
CA VAL A 122 -11.82 4.44 6.95
C VAL A 122 -11.94 3.56 5.71
N ASP A 123 -13.06 3.66 5.02
CA ASP A 123 -13.26 3.18 3.65
C ASP A 123 -13.01 4.36 2.71
N VAL A 124 -11.97 4.28 1.90
CA VAL A 124 -11.60 5.34 0.95
C VAL A 124 -12.37 5.12 -0.36
N PRO A 125 -13.24 6.05 -0.76
CA PRO A 125 -13.98 5.94 -2.02
C PRO A 125 -13.04 5.90 -3.23
N LEU A 126 -13.46 5.20 -4.29
CA LEU A 126 -12.76 5.15 -5.56
C LEU A 126 -12.44 6.55 -6.10
N GLY A 127 -11.22 6.72 -6.59
CA GLY A 127 -10.76 7.98 -7.19
C GLY A 127 -10.42 9.08 -6.19
N VAL A 128 -10.65 8.89 -4.90
CA VAL A 128 -10.21 9.87 -3.90
C VAL A 128 -8.70 9.79 -3.73
N THR A 129 -8.03 10.91 -3.94
CA THR A 129 -6.60 11.07 -3.65
C THR A 129 -6.38 11.10 -2.15
N ARG A 130 -5.52 10.22 -1.63
CA ARG A 130 -5.25 10.09 -0.19
C ARG A 130 -3.80 9.73 0.10
N ALA A 131 -3.41 10.00 1.33
CA ALA A 131 -2.15 9.59 1.95
C ALA A 131 -2.42 9.30 3.42
N PHE A 132 -1.58 8.49 4.04
CA PHE A 132 -1.54 8.38 5.50
C PHE A 132 -0.11 8.58 6.00
N ARG A 133 0.02 8.96 7.27
CA ARG A 133 1.31 9.14 7.93
C ARG A 133 1.19 8.77 9.40
N ASN A 134 2.13 7.99 9.91
CA ASN A 134 2.26 7.79 11.36
C ASN A 134 2.67 9.12 12.02
N ILE A 135 1.80 9.63 12.89
CA ILE A 135 2.01 10.88 13.66
C ILE A 135 2.32 10.64 15.13
N GLY A 136 2.51 9.38 15.52
CA GLY A 136 2.98 9.00 16.85
C GLY A 136 4.50 9.00 16.96
N ASP A 137 5.00 8.75 18.17
CA ASP A 137 6.43 8.71 18.48
C ASP A 137 7.03 7.30 18.35
N ASP A 138 6.18 6.29 18.26
CA ASP A 138 6.55 4.88 18.11
C ASP A 138 6.13 4.32 16.75
N THR A 139 6.66 3.14 16.38
CA THR A 139 6.21 2.42 15.19
C THR A 139 4.72 2.06 15.30
N ALA A 140 3.95 2.40 14.29
CA ALA A 140 2.51 2.16 14.20
C ALA A 140 2.19 1.10 13.16
N LEU A 141 1.02 0.44 13.32
CA LEU A 141 0.53 -0.62 12.45
C LEU A 141 -0.83 -0.24 11.84
N LEU A 142 -0.89 -0.25 10.51
CA LEU A 142 -2.12 -0.03 9.75
C LEU A 142 -2.45 -1.28 8.95
N LEU A 143 -3.66 -1.83 9.14
CA LEU A 143 -4.20 -2.86 8.26
C LEU A 143 -4.69 -2.17 6.99
N VAL A 144 -4.24 -2.67 5.85
CA VAL A 144 -4.62 -2.21 4.51
C VAL A 144 -5.34 -3.34 3.81
N ILE A 145 -6.58 -3.11 3.41
CA ILE A 145 -7.38 -4.05 2.63
C ILE A 145 -7.67 -3.40 1.29
N ILE A 146 -7.31 -4.10 0.20
CA ILE A 146 -7.62 -3.66 -1.16
C ILE A 146 -8.56 -4.67 -1.79
N LEU A 147 -9.68 -4.17 -2.32
CA LEU A 147 -10.72 -4.95 -2.96
C LEU A 147 -10.98 -4.42 -4.38
N GLY A 148 -10.79 -5.27 -5.38
CA GLY A 148 -11.01 -4.94 -6.79
C GLY A 148 -10.22 -5.80 -7.74
N GLY A 149 -10.48 -5.67 -9.05
CA GLY A 149 -9.87 -6.54 -10.06
C GLY A 149 -8.41 -6.23 -10.37
N ASN A 150 -8.05 -4.95 -10.46
CA ASN A 150 -6.70 -4.50 -10.80
C ASN A 150 -5.97 -3.98 -9.56
N GLN A 151 -5.16 -4.81 -8.94
CA GLN A 151 -4.41 -4.46 -7.72
C GLN A 151 -3.20 -3.54 -7.97
N ASN A 152 -2.96 -3.15 -9.23
CA ASN A 152 -1.84 -2.28 -9.64
C ASN A 152 -2.34 -0.95 -10.23
N ASP A 153 -3.53 -0.50 -9.89
CA ASP A 153 -4.18 0.71 -10.38
C ASP A 153 -3.77 2.00 -9.65
N ILE A 154 -2.59 2.01 -9.04
CA ILE A 154 -2.12 3.13 -8.24
C ILE A 154 -1.64 4.30 -9.12
N GLY A 155 -2.27 5.47 -8.94
CA GLY A 155 -1.85 6.75 -9.52
C GLY A 155 -1.46 7.74 -8.43
N TYR A 156 -0.28 8.35 -8.54
CA TYR A 156 0.17 9.40 -7.64
C TYR A 156 -0.24 10.79 -8.13
N ALA A 157 -0.43 11.71 -7.21
CA ALA A 157 -0.62 13.12 -7.55
C ALA A 157 0.57 13.64 -8.37
N ARG A 158 0.30 14.50 -9.37
CA ARG A 158 1.37 15.09 -10.22
C ARG A 158 2.41 15.83 -9.39
N SER A 159 1.99 16.52 -8.33
CA SER A 159 2.88 17.20 -7.39
C SER A 159 3.88 16.26 -6.72
N VAL A 160 3.52 15.00 -6.48
CA VAL A 160 4.43 13.96 -5.97
C VAL A 160 5.51 13.63 -7.00
N GLY A 161 5.13 13.54 -8.29
CA GLY A 161 6.09 13.36 -9.38
C GLY A 161 7.08 14.53 -9.49
N ASP A 162 6.59 15.76 -9.32
CA ASP A 162 7.42 16.95 -9.30
C ASP A 162 8.39 16.96 -8.10
N GLU A 163 7.92 16.52 -6.93
CA GLU A 163 8.76 16.39 -5.73
C GLU A 163 9.85 15.32 -5.89
N VAL A 164 9.50 14.16 -6.47
CA VAL A 164 10.48 13.12 -6.83
C VAL A 164 11.52 13.68 -7.81
N ALA A 165 11.09 14.39 -8.86
CA ALA A 165 11.99 14.97 -9.84
C ALA A 165 12.90 16.05 -9.24
N ALA A 166 12.36 16.88 -8.34
CA ALA A 166 13.15 17.92 -7.65
C ALA A 166 14.20 17.33 -6.70
N LYS A 167 13.88 16.22 -6.03
CA LYS A 167 14.73 15.62 -5.00
C LYS A 167 15.76 14.63 -5.56
N TYR A 168 15.37 13.85 -6.57
CA TYR A 168 16.15 12.72 -7.07
C TYR A 168 16.53 12.84 -8.56
N GLY A 169 15.92 13.76 -9.31
CA GLY A 169 16.10 13.96 -10.73
C GLY A 169 14.89 13.48 -11.56
N ALA A 170 14.69 14.11 -12.72
CA ALA A 170 13.59 13.75 -13.63
C ALA A 170 13.76 12.34 -14.21
N ASP A 171 15.00 11.88 -14.40
CA ASP A 171 15.34 10.53 -14.84
C ASP A 171 14.87 9.45 -13.84
N VAL A 172 14.96 9.74 -12.53
CA VAL A 172 14.44 8.83 -11.48
C VAL A 172 12.91 8.76 -11.53
N ARG A 173 12.22 9.90 -11.66
CA ARG A 173 10.76 9.92 -11.85
C ARG A 173 10.35 9.11 -13.08
N ASP A 174 11.01 9.31 -14.20
CA ASP A 174 10.71 8.63 -15.46
C ASP A 174 11.02 7.12 -15.37
N ALA A 175 12.07 6.74 -14.65
CA ALA A 175 12.40 5.34 -14.37
C ALA A 175 11.32 4.66 -13.50
N ILE A 176 10.78 5.35 -12.49
CA ILE A 176 9.67 4.85 -11.68
C ILE A 176 8.47 4.53 -12.58
N GLU A 177 8.07 5.45 -13.45
CA GLU A 177 6.95 5.21 -14.36
C GLU A 177 7.20 4.12 -15.40
N ALA A 178 8.45 3.95 -15.83
CA ALA A 178 8.82 2.95 -16.82
C ALA A 178 8.90 1.53 -16.25
N HIS A 179 9.35 1.39 -15.01
CA HIS A 179 9.70 0.09 -14.43
C HIS A 179 8.79 -0.38 -13.30
N THR A 180 7.82 0.45 -12.91
CA THR A 180 6.82 0.09 -11.89
C THR A 180 5.40 0.30 -12.42
N SER A 181 4.39 -0.12 -11.66
CA SER A 181 2.98 0.20 -11.95
C SER A 181 2.59 1.64 -11.56
N MET A 182 3.48 2.38 -10.90
CA MET A 182 3.23 3.71 -10.39
C MET A 182 3.23 4.74 -11.52
N LYS A 183 2.25 5.66 -11.51
CA LYS A 183 2.13 6.76 -12.47
C LYS A 183 1.85 8.06 -11.73
N PHE A 184 2.40 9.17 -12.23
CA PHE A 184 2.20 10.51 -11.66
C PHE A 184 1.15 11.28 -12.49
N ASN A 185 -0.08 10.83 -12.47
CA ASN A 185 -1.13 11.27 -13.38
C ASN A 185 -2.46 11.65 -12.74
N VAL A 186 -2.54 11.70 -11.40
CA VAL A 186 -3.77 12.02 -10.65
C VAL A 186 -3.76 13.48 -10.19
N GLY A 187 -4.95 14.04 -9.97
CA GLY A 187 -5.19 15.41 -9.55
C GLY A 187 -5.65 16.33 -10.67
N ALA A 188 -6.05 17.55 -10.30
CA ALA A 188 -6.49 18.57 -11.25
C ALA A 188 -5.40 18.95 -12.26
N GLU A 189 -5.83 19.24 -13.51
CA GLU A 189 -4.97 19.81 -14.55
C GLU A 189 -4.58 21.26 -14.24
#